data_02df5f9dbf36e816ce0dc0279eef48f9
#
_entry.id   02df5f9dbf36e816ce0dc0279eef48f9
#
_cell.length_a   1.000
_cell.length_b   1.000
_cell.length_c   1.000
_cell.angle_alpha   90.00
_cell.angle_beta   90.00
_cell.angle_gamma   90.00
#
_symmetry.space_group_name_H-M   'P 1'
#
loop_
_entity.id
_entity.type
_entity.pdbx_description
1 polymer ?
#
loop_
_entity_poly.entity_id
_entity_poly.type
_entity_poly.pdbx_seq_one_letter_code
_entity_poly.pdbx_strand_id
1 'polypeptide(L)'
;MKSREIRVIYGKDIAAMTRRLVEDYDLASKIGDVNAKIALKPNLVVATTPDTGATTHVEIITEVIEYLQERGFRDISIMEGSWVGDDTERAFRVNGYNNISKKYGVKLFDLKKDKYVRKSAGGIDMEVSQKVLETDYLINLPVMKGHCQTNMTCAMKNLKGILSDRSKRLFHQKGLMLPIAALNAVYSPSLTIVDSICGDLDFEEGGNPVDTGRMMIGEDSVLIDTYCASLMGFDISDVPYISLGEELG
;
A
#
# COMPACT_ATOMS: atom_id res chain seq x y z
N MET A 1 20.56 2.02 -4.53
CA MET A 1 20.26 0.79 -3.77
C MET A 1 19.24 1.17 -2.71
N LYS A 2 18.14 0.42 -2.55
CA LYS A 2 17.15 0.68 -1.49
C LYS A 2 17.77 0.44 -0.12
N SER A 3 17.32 1.20 0.89
CA SER A 3 17.73 0.97 2.27
C SER A 3 17.23 -0.39 2.76
N ARG A 4 18.06 -1.11 3.49
CA ARG A 4 17.70 -2.38 4.14
C ARG A 4 17.27 -2.17 5.60
N GLU A 5 16.67 -1.04 5.89
CA GLU A 5 16.17 -0.68 7.22
C GLU A 5 14.67 -0.67 7.25
N ILE A 6 14.10 -1.17 8.33
CA ILE A 6 12.71 -0.97 8.71
C ILE A 6 12.72 -0.23 10.04
N ARG A 7 12.02 0.89 10.11
CA ARG A 7 11.79 1.60 11.37
C ARG A 7 10.41 1.25 11.88
N VAL A 8 10.32 0.96 13.15
CA VAL A 8 9.08 0.52 13.81
C VAL A 8 8.77 1.44 14.95
N ILE A 9 7.51 1.83 15.08
CA ILE A 9 7.01 2.64 16.19
C ILE A 9 5.75 2.00 16.78
N TYR A 10 5.57 2.16 18.08
CA TYR A 10 4.40 1.70 18.81
C TYR A 10 3.71 2.85 19.52
N GLY A 11 2.39 2.85 19.56
CA GLY A 11 1.62 3.87 20.25
C GLY A 11 0.12 3.78 19.98
N LYS A 12 -0.59 4.80 20.41
CA LYS A 12 -2.04 4.92 20.22
C LYS A 12 -2.43 6.15 19.39
N ASP A 13 -1.57 7.14 19.35
CA ASP A 13 -1.78 8.37 18.55
C ASP A 13 -1.22 8.15 17.15
N ILE A 14 -2.10 7.80 16.22
CA ILE A 14 -1.75 7.45 14.84
C ILE A 14 -1.07 8.64 14.14
N ALA A 15 -1.59 9.84 14.31
CA ALA A 15 -1.04 11.05 13.69
C ALA A 15 0.38 11.32 14.20
N ALA A 16 0.59 11.31 15.53
CA ALA A 16 1.91 11.52 16.12
C ALA A 16 2.93 10.43 15.71
N MET A 17 2.50 9.17 15.64
CA MET A 17 3.34 8.07 15.16
C MET A 17 3.72 8.25 13.69
N THR A 18 2.77 8.64 12.85
CA THR A 18 3.02 8.89 11.43
C THR A 18 4.00 10.03 11.25
N ARG A 19 3.75 11.17 11.93
CA ARG A 19 4.64 12.34 11.92
C ARG A 19 6.07 11.93 12.28
N ARG A 20 6.23 11.22 13.39
CA ARG A 20 7.53 10.76 13.86
C ARG A 20 8.24 9.87 12.85
N LEU A 21 7.55 8.90 12.24
CA LEU A 21 8.13 8.01 11.25
C LEU A 21 8.63 8.75 10.01
N VAL A 22 7.83 9.67 9.45
CA VAL A 22 8.22 10.40 8.24
C VAL A 22 9.32 11.44 8.50
N GLU A 23 9.39 12.01 9.71
CA GLU A 23 10.47 12.88 10.16
C GLU A 23 11.78 12.11 10.38
N ASP A 24 11.74 11.01 11.13
CA ASP A 24 12.91 10.16 11.37
C ASP A 24 13.47 9.54 10.09
N TYR A 25 12.59 9.29 9.09
CA TYR A 25 12.97 8.82 7.76
C TYR A 25 13.53 9.93 6.88
N ASP A 26 13.28 11.20 7.23
CA ASP A 26 13.59 12.40 6.43
C ASP A 26 12.94 12.36 5.02
N LEU A 27 11.63 12.07 5.01
CA LEU A 27 10.89 11.85 3.77
C LEU A 27 11.04 12.99 2.75
N ALA A 28 11.01 14.25 3.20
CA ALA A 28 11.12 15.38 2.30
C ALA A 28 12.47 15.43 1.55
N SER A 29 13.57 15.19 2.24
CA SER A 29 14.90 15.11 1.62
C SER A 29 15.06 13.90 0.71
N LYS A 30 14.39 12.79 1.04
CA LYS A 30 14.38 11.57 0.21
C LYS A 30 13.62 11.78 -1.11
N ILE A 31 12.54 12.56 -1.11
CA ILE A 31 11.82 12.95 -2.34
C ILE A 31 12.68 13.93 -3.14
N GLY A 32 13.26 14.93 -2.48
CA GLY A 32 14.21 15.90 -3.03
C GLY A 32 13.56 17.01 -3.86
N ASP A 33 12.86 16.70 -4.94
CA ASP A 33 12.19 17.71 -5.79
C ASP A 33 10.82 18.07 -5.25
N VAL A 34 10.64 19.32 -4.85
CA VAL A 34 9.36 19.86 -4.34
C VAL A 34 8.24 19.82 -5.37
N ASN A 35 8.57 19.74 -6.67
CA ASN A 35 7.60 19.63 -7.76
C ASN A 35 7.28 18.16 -8.14
N ALA A 36 7.87 17.18 -7.45
CA ALA A 36 7.61 15.77 -7.71
C ALA A 36 6.12 15.44 -7.60
N LYS A 37 5.64 14.60 -8.52
CA LYS A 37 4.29 14.02 -8.48
C LYS A 37 4.26 12.89 -7.48
N ILE A 38 3.65 13.14 -6.32
CA ILE A 38 3.58 12.20 -5.22
C ILE A 38 2.24 11.49 -5.23
N ALA A 39 2.25 10.16 -5.17
CA ALA A 39 1.07 9.35 -5.02
C ALA A 39 1.06 8.63 -3.67
N LEU A 40 -0.07 8.74 -2.96
CA LEU A 40 -0.36 7.95 -1.76
C LEU A 40 -1.30 6.82 -2.16
N LYS A 41 -0.87 5.58 -1.95
CA LYS A 41 -1.68 4.40 -2.27
C LYS A 41 -2.08 3.65 -1.00
N PRO A 42 -3.26 3.96 -0.42
CA PRO A 42 -3.79 3.19 0.71
C PRO A 42 -4.14 1.75 0.32
N ASN A 43 -4.55 0.96 1.29
CA ASN A 43 -5.29 -0.28 1.09
C ASN A 43 -6.79 0.02 1.29
N LEU A 44 -7.57 -0.03 0.22
CA LEU A 44 -9.03 0.11 0.25
C LEU A 44 -9.67 -1.06 -0.51
N VAL A 45 -9.38 -2.28 -0.07
CA VAL A 45 -9.83 -3.52 -0.71
C VAL A 45 -11.34 -3.57 -0.84
N VAL A 46 -12.06 -3.14 0.20
CA VAL A 46 -13.53 -3.06 0.27
C VAL A 46 -13.95 -1.73 0.90
N ALA A 47 -15.24 -1.35 0.73
CA ALA A 47 -15.80 -0.13 1.28
C ALA A 47 -16.21 -0.32 2.76
N THR A 48 -15.22 -0.43 3.64
CA THR A 48 -15.38 -0.53 5.09
C THR A 48 -14.40 0.39 5.81
N THR A 49 -14.61 0.64 7.09
CA THR A 49 -13.78 1.52 7.92
C THR A 49 -12.56 0.78 8.49
N PRO A 50 -11.47 1.48 8.88
CA PRO A 50 -10.22 0.86 9.34
C PRO A 50 -10.36 0.03 10.62
N ASP A 51 -11.32 0.36 11.49
CA ASP A 51 -11.62 -0.37 12.72
C ASP A 51 -12.04 -1.82 12.50
N THR A 52 -12.38 -2.20 11.26
CA THR A 52 -12.63 -3.60 10.89
C THR A 52 -11.35 -4.39 10.62
N GLY A 53 -10.18 -3.74 10.56
CA GLY A 53 -8.90 -4.36 10.23
C GLY A 53 -8.64 -4.54 8.73
N ALA A 54 -9.49 -3.97 7.84
CA ALA A 54 -9.42 -4.22 6.40
C ALA A 54 -8.74 -3.10 5.61
N THR A 55 -8.87 -1.85 6.04
CA THR A 55 -8.47 -0.67 5.26
C THR A 55 -7.52 0.24 6.03
N THR A 56 -6.75 1.04 5.31
CA THR A 56 -5.75 1.95 5.89
C THR A 56 -6.42 3.06 6.70
N HIS A 57 -5.91 3.31 7.91
CA HIS A 57 -6.33 4.44 8.75
C HIS A 57 -6.09 5.76 8.05
N VAL A 58 -7.15 6.55 7.96
CA VAL A 58 -7.15 7.82 7.23
C VAL A 58 -6.24 8.87 7.87
N GLU A 59 -5.98 8.76 9.16
CA GLU A 59 -5.07 9.60 9.92
C GLU A 59 -3.64 9.51 9.38
N ILE A 60 -3.21 8.32 8.93
CA ILE A 60 -1.88 8.13 8.30
C ILE A 60 -1.79 8.96 7.02
N ILE A 61 -2.80 8.86 6.16
CA ILE A 61 -2.85 9.61 4.90
C ILE A 61 -2.86 11.11 5.16
N THR A 62 -3.68 11.55 6.10
CA THR A 62 -3.82 12.95 6.47
C THR A 62 -2.49 13.54 6.94
N GLU A 63 -1.82 12.84 7.85
CA GLU A 63 -0.56 13.29 8.43
C GLU A 63 0.59 13.32 7.41
N VAL A 64 0.65 12.34 6.49
CA VAL A 64 1.61 12.36 5.39
C VAL A 64 1.38 13.56 4.47
N ILE A 65 0.12 13.89 4.16
CA ILE A 65 -0.22 15.08 3.36
C ILE A 65 0.19 16.35 4.07
N GLU A 66 -0.15 16.51 5.36
CA GLU A 66 0.20 17.68 6.16
C GLU A 66 1.72 17.87 6.21
N TYR A 67 2.47 16.80 6.52
CA TYR A 67 3.94 16.81 6.52
C TYR A 67 4.53 17.29 5.20
N LEU A 68 4.03 16.77 4.07
CA LEU A 68 4.52 17.12 2.75
C LEU A 68 4.16 18.57 2.38
N GLN A 69 2.92 19.01 2.66
CA GLN A 69 2.47 20.38 2.35
C GLN A 69 3.19 21.44 3.18
N GLU A 70 3.51 21.16 4.45
CA GLU A 70 4.34 22.03 5.30
C GLU A 70 5.73 22.26 4.69
N ARG A 71 6.25 21.28 3.93
CA ARG A 71 7.56 21.32 3.27
C ARG A 71 7.52 21.78 1.81
N GLY A 72 6.36 22.27 1.36
CA GLY A 72 6.19 22.91 0.06
C GLY A 72 5.75 22.00 -1.08
N PHE A 73 5.60 20.68 -0.87
CA PHE A 73 5.08 19.78 -1.90
C PHE A 73 3.60 20.05 -2.18
N ARG A 74 3.21 20.10 -3.46
CA ARG A 74 1.84 20.47 -3.87
C ARG A 74 1.19 19.45 -4.81
N ASP A 75 1.95 18.72 -5.62
CA ASP A 75 1.39 17.71 -6.54
C ASP A 75 1.25 16.36 -5.83
N ILE A 76 0.31 16.32 -4.90
CA ILE A 76 -0.01 15.14 -4.11
C ILE A 76 -1.35 14.59 -4.56
N SER A 77 -1.42 13.28 -4.73
CA SER A 77 -2.65 12.56 -5.09
C SER A 77 -2.83 11.30 -4.27
N ILE A 78 -4.08 10.84 -4.12
CA ILE A 78 -4.43 9.56 -3.51
C ILE A 78 -4.96 8.66 -4.62
N MET A 79 -4.42 7.46 -4.75
CA MET A 79 -4.74 6.54 -5.83
C MET A 79 -5.05 5.14 -5.31
N GLU A 80 -6.16 4.56 -5.71
CA GLU A 80 -6.48 3.16 -5.38
C GLU A 80 -7.40 2.55 -6.44
N GLY A 81 -7.34 1.22 -6.56
CA GLY A 81 -8.32 0.39 -7.25
C GLY A 81 -8.73 -0.75 -6.33
N SER A 82 -9.93 -0.66 -5.76
CA SER A 82 -10.48 -1.67 -4.86
C SER A 82 -10.54 -3.07 -5.49
N TRP A 83 -10.90 -4.07 -4.71
CA TRP A 83 -11.18 -5.42 -5.22
C TRP A 83 -12.21 -5.38 -6.36
N VAL A 84 -12.14 -6.36 -7.28
CA VAL A 84 -13.00 -6.42 -8.47
C VAL A 84 -14.50 -6.47 -8.17
N GLY A 85 -14.88 -6.90 -6.98
CA GLY A 85 -16.26 -6.98 -6.49
C GLY A 85 -16.74 -5.75 -5.73
N ASP A 86 -15.88 -4.72 -5.52
CA ASP A 86 -16.27 -3.50 -4.80
C ASP A 86 -16.03 -2.23 -5.65
N ASP A 87 -16.49 -1.10 -5.15
CA ASP A 87 -16.45 0.22 -5.78
C ASP A 87 -15.47 1.15 -5.06
N THR A 88 -14.43 1.59 -5.77
CA THR A 88 -13.36 2.44 -5.20
C THR A 88 -13.90 3.79 -4.73
N GLU A 89 -14.84 4.40 -5.44
CA GLU A 89 -15.43 5.68 -5.04
C GLU A 89 -16.26 5.53 -3.76
N ARG A 90 -16.95 4.39 -3.61
CA ARG A 90 -17.64 4.04 -2.37
C ARG A 90 -16.63 3.88 -1.22
N ALA A 91 -15.52 3.18 -1.46
CA ALA A 91 -14.46 3.02 -0.46
C ALA A 91 -13.86 4.38 -0.05
N PHE A 92 -13.62 5.29 -1.00
CA PHE A 92 -13.20 6.67 -0.69
C PHE A 92 -14.22 7.41 0.17
N ARG A 93 -15.52 7.28 -0.11
CA ARG A 93 -16.57 7.96 0.68
C ARG A 93 -16.64 7.42 2.10
N VAL A 94 -16.68 6.09 2.26
CA VAL A 94 -16.79 5.43 3.57
C VAL A 94 -15.62 5.80 4.47
N ASN A 95 -14.42 5.88 3.93
CA ASN A 95 -13.21 6.23 4.67
C ASN A 95 -12.93 7.74 4.74
N GLY A 96 -13.85 8.61 4.29
CA GLY A 96 -13.71 10.05 4.43
C GLY A 96 -12.71 10.74 3.50
N TYR A 97 -12.16 10.04 2.49
CA TYR A 97 -11.16 10.61 1.57
C TYR A 97 -11.67 11.82 0.77
N ASN A 98 -12.99 11.90 0.50
CA ASN A 98 -13.58 13.05 -0.16
C ASN A 98 -13.43 14.35 0.68
N ASN A 99 -13.47 14.24 2.01
CA ASN A 99 -13.25 15.38 2.91
C ASN A 99 -11.78 15.78 2.92
N ILE A 100 -10.87 14.80 2.91
CA ILE A 100 -9.42 15.05 2.80
C ILE A 100 -9.10 15.76 1.49
N SER A 101 -9.61 15.25 0.37
CA SER A 101 -9.45 15.87 -0.95
C SER A 101 -9.86 17.34 -0.95
N LYS A 102 -11.02 17.66 -0.38
CA LYS A 102 -11.51 19.04 -0.27
C LYS A 102 -10.67 19.89 0.68
N LYS A 103 -10.30 19.35 1.85
CA LYS A 103 -9.55 20.10 2.87
C LYS A 103 -8.14 20.46 2.41
N TYR A 104 -7.44 19.52 1.77
CA TYR A 104 -6.02 19.67 1.42
C TYR A 104 -5.78 19.95 -0.07
N GLY A 105 -6.82 19.97 -0.90
CA GLY A 105 -6.68 20.20 -2.34
C GLY A 105 -6.01 19.05 -3.09
N VAL A 106 -5.97 17.82 -2.51
CA VAL A 106 -5.36 16.65 -3.13
C VAL A 106 -6.36 15.93 -4.04
N LYS A 107 -5.87 15.34 -5.13
CA LYS A 107 -6.72 14.63 -6.10
C LYS A 107 -6.94 13.19 -5.67
N LEU A 108 -8.17 12.67 -5.90
CA LEU A 108 -8.49 11.26 -5.77
C LEU A 108 -8.55 10.62 -7.17
N PHE A 109 -7.91 9.46 -7.32
CA PHE A 109 -7.97 8.70 -8.57
C PHE A 109 -8.46 7.27 -8.33
N ASP A 110 -9.62 6.94 -8.88
CA ASP A 110 -10.09 5.57 -9.02
C ASP A 110 -9.31 4.91 -10.17
N LEU A 111 -8.33 4.08 -9.82
CA LEU A 111 -7.48 3.40 -10.80
C LEU A 111 -8.23 2.36 -11.63
N LYS A 112 -9.43 1.93 -11.23
CA LYS A 112 -10.28 1.05 -12.06
C LYS A 112 -10.79 1.74 -13.33
N LYS A 113 -10.77 3.08 -13.34
CA LYS A 113 -11.19 3.93 -14.47
C LYS A 113 -10.03 4.47 -15.29
N ASP A 114 -8.79 4.10 -14.95
CA ASP A 114 -7.60 4.61 -15.63
C ASP A 114 -7.30 3.87 -16.95
N LYS A 115 -6.38 4.43 -17.72
CA LYS A 115 -5.74 3.73 -18.84
C LYS A 115 -4.65 2.81 -18.31
N TYR A 116 -4.36 1.75 -19.05
CA TYR A 116 -3.40 0.76 -18.61
C TYR A 116 -2.30 0.53 -19.64
N VAL A 117 -1.11 0.26 -19.13
CA VAL A 117 0.08 -0.10 -19.93
C VAL A 117 0.39 -1.58 -19.67
N ARG A 118 0.60 -2.35 -20.74
CA ARG A 118 1.05 -3.75 -20.61
C ARG A 118 2.48 -3.81 -20.14
N LYS A 119 2.71 -4.63 -19.14
CA LYS A 119 4.01 -4.97 -18.58
C LYS A 119 4.11 -6.48 -18.40
N SER A 120 5.34 -6.99 -18.30
CA SER A 120 5.58 -8.42 -18.08
C SER A 120 6.81 -8.63 -17.22
N ALA A 121 6.75 -9.57 -16.29
CA ALA A 121 7.89 -10.11 -15.55
C ALA A 121 7.59 -11.55 -15.13
N GLY A 122 8.61 -12.39 -14.97
CA GLY A 122 8.46 -13.79 -14.53
C GLY A 122 7.46 -14.60 -15.38
N GLY A 123 7.28 -14.27 -16.66
CA GLY A 123 6.29 -14.91 -17.54
C GLY A 123 4.82 -14.52 -17.25
N ILE A 124 4.59 -13.50 -16.46
CA ILE A 124 3.26 -12.96 -16.14
C ILE A 124 3.03 -11.64 -16.87
N ASP A 125 2.07 -11.61 -17.79
CA ASP A 125 1.59 -10.37 -18.40
C ASP A 125 0.56 -9.70 -17.50
N MET A 126 0.64 -8.37 -17.40
CA MET A 126 -0.27 -7.57 -16.57
C MET A 126 -0.50 -6.19 -17.15
N GLU A 127 -1.61 -5.59 -16.79
CA GLU A 127 -2.01 -4.24 -17.17
C GLU A 127 -1.89 -3.33 -15.94
N VAL A 128 -0.88 -2.46 -15.93
CA VAL A 128 -0.57 -1.51 -14.85
C VAL A 128 -1.14 -0.14 -15.18
N SER A 129 -1.73 0.54 -14.20
CA SER A 129 -2.26 1.90 -14.33
C SER A 129 -1.21 2.85 -14.91
N GLN A 130 -1.57 3.56 -15.96
CA GLN A 130 -0.72 4.58 -16.57
C GLN A 130 -0.44 5.71 -15.58
N LYS A 131 -1.43 6.12 -14.81
CA LYS A 131 -1.33 7.20 -13.84
C LYS A 131 -0.31 6.90 -12.74
N VAL A 132 -0.24 5.65 -12.30
CA VAL A 132 0.78 5.20 -11.34
C VAL A 132 2.17 5.25 -11.97
N LEU A 133 2.32 4.86 -13.23
CA LEU A 133 3.60 4.90 -13.95
C LEU A 133 4.09 6.33 -14.24
N GLU A 134 3.21 7.32 -14.16
CA GLU A 134 3.50 8.75 -14.35
C GLU A 134 3.87 9.47 -13.05
N THR A 135 3.88 8.77 -11.90
CA THR A 135 4.30 9.36 -10.62
C THR A 135 5.80 9.30 -10.43
N ASP A 136 6.36 10.35 -9.80
CA ASP A 136 7.78 10.39 -9.48
C ASP A 136 8.08 9.68 -8.15
N TYR A 137 7.13 9.71 -7.21
CA TYR A 137 7.28 9.10 -5.89
C TYR A 137 5.96 8.48 -5.41
N LEU A 138 5.93 7.15 -5.30
CA LEU A 138 4.77 6.44 -4.78
C LEU A 138 5.04 5.97 -3.34
N ILE A 139 4.16 6.38 -2.43
CA ILE A 139 4.11 5.90 -1.04
C ILE A 139 3.01 4.85 -0.96
N ASN A 140 3.41 3.60 -0.77
CA ASN A 140 2.52 2.47 -0.57
C ASN A 140 2.13 2.40 0.92
N LEU A 141 0.82 2.34 1.22
CA LEU A 141 0.30 2.34 2.58
C LEU A 141 -0.58 1.09 2.82
N PRO A 142 0.04 -0.10 2.89
CA PRO A 142 -0.68 -1.35 3.12
C PRO A 142 -1.16 -1.47 4.56
N VAL A 143 -2.21 -2.29 4.77
CA VAL A 143 -2.53 -2.86 6.08
C VAL A 143 -1.85 -4.22 6.21
N MET A 144 -1.20 -4.46 7.36
CA MET A 144 -0.73 -5.79 7.74
C MET A 144 -1.91 -6.61 8.23
N LYS A 145 -2.34 -7.61 7.45
CA LYS A 145 -3.51 -8.43 7.74
C LYS A 145 -3.43 -9.81 7.12
N GLY A 146 -4.29 -10.72 7.58
CA GLY A 146 -4.46 -12.06 7.03
C GLY A 146 -5.03 -12.08 5.61
N HIS A 147 -4.99 -13.24 4.99
CA HIS A 147 -5.60 -13.48 3.68
C HIS A 147 -5.82 -14.96 3.42
N CYS A 148 -7.03 -15.32 3.02
CA CYS A 148 -7.46 -16.70 2.83
C CYS A 148 -6.62 -17.52 1.82
N GLN A 149 -5.96 -16.91 0.83
CA GLN A 149 -5.20 -17.62 -0.22
C GLN A 149 -3.69 -17.39 -0.13
N THR A 150 -3.23 -16.35 0.56
CA THR A 150 -1.80 -15.98 0.60
C THR A 150 -1.26 -15.84 2.01
N ASN A 151 -2.03 -16.31 3.01
CA ASN A 151 -1.77 -16.21 4.44
C ASN A 151 -1.69 -14.77 4.95
N MET A 152 -1.05 -13.87 4.21
CA MET A 152 -0.98 -12.45 4.59
C MET A 152 -1.18 -11.50 3.41
N THR A 153 -1.52 -10.28 3.75
CA THR A 153 -1.48 -9.08 2.89
C THR A 153 -0.60 -8.04 3.56
N CYS A 154 0.37 -7.48 2.81
CA CYS A 154 1.10 -6.30 3.23
C CYS A 154 1.67 -5.56 2.00
N ALA A 155 2.96 -5.16 1.99
CA ALA A 155 3.56 -4.26 1.00
C ALA A 155 3.43 -4.76 -0.44
N MET A 156 3.89 -5.98 -0.72
CA MET A 156 3.92 -6.53 -2.07
C MET A 156 2.52 -6.72 -2.65
N LYS A 157 1.60 -7.30 -1.85
CA LYS A 157 0.25 -7.61 -2.32
C LYS A 157 -0.64 -6.38 -2.44
N ASN A 158 -0.41 -5.33 -1.64
CA ASN A 158 -1.17 -4.08 -1.75
C ASN A 158 -1.05 -3.44 -3.14
N LEU A 159 0.05 -3.67 -3.84
CA LEU A 159 0.25 -3.18 -5.22
C LEU A 159 -0.75 -3.76 -6.23
N LYS A 160 -1.48 -4.84 -5.92
CA LYS A 160 -2.56 -5.31 -6.80
C LYS A 160 -3.58 -4.23 -7.12
N GLY A 161 -3.77 -3.24 -6.25
CA GLY A 161 -4.65 -2.10 -6.49
C GLY A 161 -4.26 -1.23 -7.69
N ILE A 162 -3.02 -1.32 -8.20
CA ILE A 162 -2.59 -0.57 -9.41
C ILE A 162 -2.92 -1.29 -10.72
N LEU A 163 -3.47 -2.50 -10.66
CA LEU A 163 -3.79 -3.32 -11.82
C LEU A 163 -5.22 -3.11 -12.34
N SER A 164 -5.41 -3.38 -13.64
CA SER A 164 -6.74 -3.52 -14.21
C SER A 164 -7.51 -4.67 -13.55
N ASP A 165 -8.83 -4.60 -13.55
CA ASP A 165 -9.68 -5.70 -13.05
C ASP A 165 -9.47 -7.01 -13.83
N ARG A 166 -9.13 -6.92 -15.12
CA ARG A 166 -8.73 -8.08 -15.93
C ARG A 166 -7.48 -8.74 -15.36
N SER A 167 -6.44 -7.97 -15.05
CA SER A 167 -5.19 -8.50 -14.48
C SER A 167 -5.38 -9.03 -13.07
N LYS A 168 -6.22 -8.38 -12.24
CA LYS A 168 -6.57 -8.90 -10.91
C LYS A 168 -7.20 -10.29 -10.99
N ARG A 169 -8.15 -10.52 -11.93
CA ARG A 169 -8.76 -11.83 -12.16
C ARG A 169 -7.74 -12.86 -12.68
N LEU A 170 -6.87 -12.46 -13.63
CA LEU A 170 -5.80 -13.32 -14.13
C LEU A 170 -4.86 -13.79 -13.01
N PHE A 171 -4.53 -12.92 -12.06
CA PHE A 171 -3.69 -13.25 -10.91
C PHE A 171 -4.33 -14.38 -10.07
N HIS A 172 -5.63 -14.32 -9.82
CA HIS A 172 -6.34 -15.39 -9.12
C HIS A 172 -6.35 -16.71 -9.91
N GLN A 173 -6.52 -16.65 -11.25
CA GLN A 173 -6.51 -17.83 -12.10
C GLN A 173 -5.13 -18.51 -12.16
N LYS A 174 -4.04 -17.75 -12.05
CA LYS A 174 -2.65 -18.26 -12.09
C LYS A 174 -2.10 -18.66 -10.72
N GLY A 175 -2.90 -18.55 -9.64
CA GLY A 175 -2.44 -18.73 -8.26
C GLY A 175 -1.54 -17.56 -7.84
N LEU A 176 -2.01 -16.74 -6.96
CA LEU A 176 -1.52 -15.39 -6.60
C LEU A 176 -0.02 -15.23 -6.37
N MET A 177 0.72 -16.28 -5.97
CA MET A 177 2.10 -16.18 -5.48
C MET A 177 3.07 -15.59 -6.53
N LEU A 178 3.26 -16.28 -7.65
CA LEU A 178 4.14 -15.79 -8.72
C LEU A 178 3.66 -14.46 -9.32
N PRO A 179 2.34 -14.24 -9.60
CA PRO A 179 1.87 -12.95 -10.08
C PRO A 179 2.14 -11.76 -9.13
N ILE A 180 2.05 -11.94 -7.81
CA ILE A 180 2.37 -10.88 -6.83
C ILE A 180 3.87 -10.54 -6.89
N ALA A 181 4.74 -11.56 -6.92
CA ALA A 181 6.17 -11.37 -7.07
C ALA A 181 6.52 -10.67 -8.40
N ALA A 182 5.94 -11.12 -9.51
CA ALA A 182 6.12 -10.52 -10.84
C ALA A 182 5.67 -9.06 -10.89
N LEU A 183 4.58 -8.71 -10.21
CA LEU A 183 4.12 -7.31 -10.11
C LEU A 183 5.16 -6.44 -9.40
N ASN A 184 5.76 -6.93 -8.31
CA ASN A 184 6.78 -6.19 -7.57
C ASN A 184 8.09 -6.02 -8.36
N ALA A 185 8.43 -6.98 -9.24
CA ALA A 185 9.53 -6.82 -10.20
C ALA A 185 9.21 -5.81 -11.32
N VAL A 186 7.93 -5.68 -11.72
CA VAL A 186 7.49 -4.67 -12.70
C VAL A 186 7.42 -3.27 -12.11
N TYR A 187 6.94 -3.14 -10.87
CA TYR A 187 6.74 -1.86 -10.20
C TYR A 187 7.05 -1.99 -8.71
N SER A 188 8.03 -1.21 -8.28
CA SER A 188 8.43 -1.13 -6.88
C SER A 188 8.12 0.26 -6.34
N PRO A 189 7.39 0.40 -5.23
CA PRO A 189 7.10 1.70 -4.63
C PRO A 189 8.39 2.37 -4.15
N SER A 190 8.40 3.70 -4.07
CA SER A 190 9.52 4.47 -3.55
C SER A 190 9.67 4.28 -2.04
N LEU A 191 8.53 4.14 -1.36
CA LEU A 191 8.43 3.98 0.09
C LEU A 191 7.20 3.17 0.46
N THR A 192 7.28 2.44 1.56
CA THR A 192 6.12 1.79 2.18
C THR A 192 5.99 2.23 3.63
N ILE A 193 4.78 2.65 4.02
CA ILE A 193 4.40 2.89 5.42
C ILE A 193 3.31 1.87 5.76
N VAL A 194 3.63 0.90 6.58
CA VAL A 194 2.70 -0.18 6.95
C VAL A 194 1.81 0.30 8.08
N ASP A 195 0.51 0.23 7.84
CA ASP A 195 -0.51 0.31 8.85
C ASP A 195 -0.65 -1.06 9.54
N SER A 196 -0.17 -1.13 10.74
CA SER A 196 -0.31 -2.27 11.64
C SER A 196 -0.88 -1.81 12.98
N ILE A 197 -1.76 -0.80 12.94
CA ILE A 197 -2.47 -0.31 14.13
C ILE A 197 -3.52 -1.33 14.52
N CYS A 198 -4.39 -1.66 13.57
CA CYS A 198 -5.45 -2.61 13.66
C CYS A 198 -5.50 -3.40 12.35
N GLY A 199 -5.46 -4.72 12.42
CA GLY A 199 -5.54 -5.61 11.25
C GLY A 199 -6.33 -6.85 11.60
N ASP A 200 -7.16 -7.32 10.68
CA ASP A 200 -7.75 -8.67 10.81
C ASP A 200 -6.67 -9.67 10.39
N LEU A 201 -6.21 -10.50 11.34
CA LEU A 201 -5.12 -11.44 11.08
C LEU A 201 -5.57 -12.74 10.41
N ASP A 202 -6.88 -12.92 10.24
CA ASP A 202 -7.49 -14.11 9.64
C ASP A 202 -7.97 -13.87 8.20
N PHE A 203 -8.55 -12.67 7.93
CA PHE A 203 -9.27 -12.42 6.69
C PHE A 203 -9.05 -10.99 6.12
N GLU A 204 -8.93 -10.91 4.80
CA GLU A 204 -8.55 -9.67 4.10
C GLU A 204 -9.64 -8.57 4.06
N GLU A 205 -10.90 -8.94 4.23
CA GLU A 205 -12.04 -8.00 4.23
C GLU A 205 -12.39 -7.51 5.63
N GLY A 206 -11.70 -8.01 6.66
CA GLY A 206 -11.89 -7.62 8.04
C GLY A 206 -13.08 -8.29 8.72
N GLY A 207 -13.29 -7.97 10.00
CA GLY A 207 -14.39 -8.48 10.81
C GLY A 207 -13.96 -9.03 12.17
N ASN A 208 -12.68 -9.41 12.32
CA ASN A 208 -12.08 -9.84 13.58
C ASN A 208 -10.78 -9.09 13.85
N PRO A 209 -10.84 -7.76 14.07
CA PRO A 209 -9.66 -6.90 14.15
C PRO A 209 -8.83 -7.19 15.41
N VAL A 210 -7.51 -7.10 15.26
CA VAL A 210 -6.54 -7.19 16.36
C VAL A 210 -5.76 -5.88 16.43
N ASP A 211 -5.84 -5.20 17.56
CA ASP A 211 -5.08 -3.99 17.83
C ASP A 211 -3.64 -4.34 18.21
N THR A 212 -2.69 -3.90 17.40
CA THR A 212 -1.26 -4.06 17.69
C THR A 212 -0.56 -2.74 17.97
N GLY A 213 -1.22 -1.61 17.70
CA GLY A 213 -0.71 -0.27 17.98
C GLY A 213 0.65 0.02 17.34
N ARG A 214 0.91 -0.52 16.16
CA ARG A 214 2.22 -0.50 15.51
C ARG A 214 2.15 0.12 14.14
N MET A 215 3.21 0.83 13.74
CA MET A 215 3.45 1.27 12.36
C MET A 215 4.90 0.99 11.97
N MET A 216 5.14 0.84 10.68
CA MET A 216 6.47 0.57 10.14
C MET A 216 6.72 1.38 8.88
N ILE A 217 7.98 1.74 8.61
CA ILE A 217 8.40 2.43 7.39
C ILE A 217 9.66 1.79 6.81
N GLY A 218 9.72 1.64 5.50
CA GLY A 218 10.90 1.11 4.79
C GLY A 218 10.74 1.20 3.27
N GLU A 219 11.85 0.99 2.55
CA GLU A 219 11.90 1.11 1.09
C GLU A 219 11.71 -0.23 0.37
N ASP A 220 12.10 -1.33 1.00
CA ASP A 220 12.12 -2.66 0.40
C ASP A 220 10.87 -3.45 0.77
N SER A 221 9.99 -3.69 -0.22
CA SER A 221 8.73 -4.40 -0.01
C SER A 221 8.93 -5.88 0.38
N VAL A 222 9.97 -6.53 -0.11
CA VAL A 222 10.30 -7.93 0.22
C VAL A 222 10.75 -8.02 1.67
N LEU A 223 11.66 -7.13 2.09
CA LEU A 223 12.12 -7.05 3.47
C LEU A 223 10.97 -6.75 4.45
N ILE A 224 10.08 -5.82 4.08
CA ILE A 224 8.89 -5.46 4.88
C ILE A 224 7.98 -6.67 5.04
N ASP A 225 7.64 -7.37 3.94
CA ASP A 225 6.73 -8.51 3.99
C ASP A 225 7.37 -9.69 4.75
N THR A 226 8.69 -9.90 4.62
CA THR A 226 9.44 -10.87 5.44
C THR A 226 9.30 -10.59 6.93
N TYR A 227 9.49 -9.34 7.33
CA TYR A 227 9.34 -8.94 8.73
C TYR A 227 7.89 -9.07 9.21
N CYS A 228 6.92 -8.63 8.40
CA CYS A 228 5.49 -8.74 8.71
C CYS A 228 5.04 -10.21 8.82
N ALA A 229 5.53 -11.11 7.97
CA ALA A 229 5.26 -12.54 8.06
C ALA A 229 5.72 -13.09 9.42
N SER A 230 6.94 -12.77 9.84
CA SER A 230 7.46 -13.19 11.15
C SER A 230 6.62 -12.66 12.33
N LEU A 231 6.10 -11.43 12.24
CA LEU A 231 5.23 -10.84 13.25
C LEU A 231 3.85 -11.52 13.35
N MET A 232 3.40 -12.11 12.24
CA MET A 232 2.15 -12.88 12.16
C MET A 232 2.36 -14.36 12.47
N GLY A 233 3.60 -14.81 12.79
CA GLY A 233 3.92 -16.19 13.12
C GLY A 233 4.11 -17.09 11.90
N PHE A 234 4.30 -16.53 10.71
CA PHE A 234 4.57 -17.29 9.48
C PHE A 234 6.06 -17.40 9.22
N ASP A 235 6.48 -18.58 8.76
CA ASP A 235 7.77 -18.75 8.10
C ASP A 235 7.68 -18.24 6.65
N ILE A 236 8.84 -17.93 6.02
CA ILE A 236 8.88 -17.46 4.61
C ILE A 236 8.26 -18.50 3.66
N SER A 237 8.40 -19.78 3.97
CA SER A 237 7.78 -20.89 3.19
C SER A 237 6.24 -20.86 3.19
N ASP A 238 5.63 -20.25 4.21
CA ASP A 238 4.18 -20.10 4.28
C ASP A 238 3.67 -18.98 3.39
N VAL A 239 4.56 -18.06 2.99
CA VAL A 239 4.25 -16.90 2.14
C VAL A 239 5.14 -16.88 0.89
N PRO A 240 4.99 -17.83 -0.05
CA PRO A 240 5.92 -18.06 -1.15
C PRO A 240 6.18 -16.86 -2.07
N TYR A 241 5.26 -15.89 -2.18
CA TYR A 241 5.48 -14.72 -3.01
C TYR A 241 6.65 -13.84 -2.49
N ILE A 242 7.07 -13.98 -1.23
CA ILE A 242 8.22 -13.25 -0.67
C ILE A 242 9.51 -13.77 -1.31
N SER A 243 9.76 -15.09 -1.25
CA SER A 243 10.94 -15.72 -1.85
C SER A 243 10.96 -15.51 -3.37
N LEU A 244 9.82 -15.69 -4.04
CA LEU A 244 9.71 -15.42 -5.48
C LEU A 244 9.98 -13.95 -5.82
N GLY A 245 9.63 -13.02 -4.93
CA GLY A 245 9.94 -11.59 -5.09
C GLY A 245 11.44 -11.32 -4.98
N GLU A 246 12.13 -11.98 -4.05
CA GLU A 246 13.58 -11.89 -3.92
C GLU A 246 14.31 -12.46 -5.16
N GLU A 247 13.83 -13.58 -5.70
CA GLU A 247 14.38 -14.20 -6.90
C GLU A 247 14.20 -13.35 -8.19
N LEU A 248 13.11 -12.60 -8.27
CA LEU A 248 12.80 -11.77 -9.44
C LEU A 248 13.43 -10.36 -9.39
N GLY A 249 13.96 -9.93 -8.24
CA GLY A 249 14.63 -8.63 -8.05
C GLY A 249 13.69 -7.55 -7.57
#